data_daee4c0224a6f90d058ffc62405b1e24
#
_entry.id   daee4c0224a6f90d058ffc62405b1e24
#
_cell.length_a   1.000
_cell.length_b   1.000
_cell.length_c   1.000
_cell.angle_alpha   90.00
_cell.angle_beta   90.00
_cell.angle_gamma   90.00
#
_symmetry.space_group_name_H-M   'P 1'
#
loop_
_entity.id
_entity.type
_entity.pdbx_description
1 polymer ?
#
loop_
_entity_poly.entity_id
_entity_poly.type
_entity_poly.pdbx_seq_one_letter_code
_entity_poly.pdbx_strand_id
1 'polypeptide(L)'
;VIAWFSLLGIALGVATLIIVMSVMNGFRQELLTRILGLNGHLSVYGQTNALANFDDLAKEIRTIKGVVSVTPMIEGQVMLTSRGVAQGGVVRAFRPEDQAKRNIISSNIKRGSLAHFKGKSNIIMGERLAQKLGVRIGDKVTLISPKGTVTAFGSVPRLKAFKLVGTFNIGMFEYDSNFVFMPLEAAQIYFRLPGAVTNLEVFGNNPETAPALGNDILLKLAGKARVHDWQ
;
A
#
# COMPACT_ATOMS: atom_id res chain seq x y z
N VAL A 1 -4.80 47.32 37.61
CA VAL A 1 -3.58 46.54 37.36
C VAL A 1 -3.92 45.05 37.37
N ILE A 2 -4.50 44.49 38.43
CA ILE A 2 -4.81 43.05 38.57
C ILE A 2 -5.73 42.54 37.46
N ALA A 3 -6.80 43.27 37.11
CA ALA A 3 -7.75 42.88 36.05
C ALA A 3 -7.08 42.76 34.68
N TRP A 4 -6.09 43.59 34.37
CA TRP A 4 -5.33 43.52 33.13
C TRP A 4 -4.43 42.26 33.05
N PHE A 5 -3.77 41.90 34.14
CA PHE A 5 -2.96 40.68 34.22
C PHE A 5 -3.83 39.44 34.13
N SER A 6 -4.99 39.47 34.77
CA SER A 6 -5.98 38.36 34.64
C SER A 6 -6.49 38.19 33.21
N LEU A 7 -6.83 39.30 32.55
CA LEU A 7 -7.26 39.30 31.15
C LEU A 7 -6.17 38.75 30.23
N LEU A 8 -4.93 39.22 30.39
CA LEU A 8 -3.79 38.73 29.62
C LEU A 8 -3.53 37.23 29.83
N GLY A 9 -3.64 36.75 31.07
CA GLY A 9 -3.49 35.34 31.39
C GLY A 9 -4.53 34.48 30.70
N ILE A 10 -5.80 34.88 30.72
CA ILE A 10 -6.89 34.19 30.05
C ILE A 10 -6.70 34.23 28.52
N ALA A 11 -6.37 35.42 27.97
CA ALA A 11 -6.15 35.56 26.52
C ALA A 11 -5.00 34.68 26.02
N LEU A 12 -3.89 34.62 26.75
CA LEU A 12 -2.77 33.73 26.44
C LEU A 12 -3.16 32.26 26.53
N GLY A 13 -3.93 31.86 27.55
CA GLY A 13 -4.41 30.49 27.68
C GLY A 13 -5.31 30.06 26.53
N VAL A 14 -6.27 30.92 26.16
CA VAL A 14 -7.17 30.68 25.04
C VAL A 14 -6.41 30.65 23.69
N ALA A 15 -5.49 31.63 23.51
CA ALA A 15 -4.68 31.66 22.28
C ALA A 15 -3.83 30.39 22.13
N THR A 16 -3.20 29.94 23.20
CA THR A 16 -2.42 28.68 23.19
C THR A 16 -3.29 27.48 22.83
N LEU A 17 -4.48 27.38 23.42
CA LEU A 17 -5.44 26.31 23.12
C LEU A 17 -5.83 26.30 21.63
N ILE A 18 -6.17 27.48 21.08
CA ILE A 18 -6.55 27.62 19.67
C ILE A 18 -5.39 27.21 18.76
N ILE A 19 -4.17 27.65 19.05
CA ILE A 19 -2.99 27.30 18.26
C ILE A 19 -2.77 25.79 18.28
N VAL A 20 -2.77 25.17 19.46
CA VAL A 20 -2.56 23.71 19.59
C VAL A 20 -3.63 22.93 18.83
N MET A 21 -4.91 23.30 18.99
CA MET A 21 -6.02 22.65 18.28
C MET A 21 -5.90 22.82 16.76
N SER A 22 -5.53 24.00 16.28
CA SER A 22 -5.34 24.27 14.85
C SER A 22 -4.21 23.46 14.25
N VAL A 23 -3.06 23.40 14.93
CA VAL A 23 -1.91 22.59 14.51
C VAL A 23 -2.28 21.10 14.50
N MET A 24 -2.93 20.62 15.57
CA MET A 24 -3.34 19.22 15.66
C MET A 24 -4.33 18.82 14.56
N ASN A 25 -5.32 19.68 14.28
CA ASN A 25 -6.29 19.43 13.19
C ASN A 25 -5.61 19.46 11.82
N GLY A 26 -4.72 20.42 11.57
CA GLY A 26 -3.95 20.47 10.32
C GLY A 26 -3.09 19.24 10.12
N PHE A 27 -2.38 18.81 11.15
CA PHE A 27 -1.54 17.60 11.11
C PHE A 27 -2.38 16.34 10.89
N ARG A 28 -3.51 16.20 11.59
CA ARG A 28 -4.43 15.07 11.39
C ARG A 28 -4.95 15.00 9.95
N GLN A 29 -5.39 16.11 9.37
CA GLN A 29 -5.87 16.16 8.00
C GLN A 29 -4.76 15.78 7.00
N GLU A 30 -3.56 16.33 7.17
CA GLU A 30 -2.43 16.02 6.29
C GLU A 30 -2.04 14.53 6.36
N LEU A 31 -1.98 13.95 7.57
CA LEU A 31 -1.71 12.52 7.75
C LEU A 31 -2.80 11.65 7.10
N LEU A 32 -4.07 11.95 7.36
CA LEU A 32 -5.18 11.20 6.78
C LEU A 32 -5.15 11.25 5.26
N THR A 33 -4.94 12.43 4.67
CA THR A 33 -4.87 12.58 3.22
C THR A 33 -3.74 11.77 2.61
N ARG A 34 -2.57 11.74 3.25
CA ARG A 34 -1.42 10.95 2.77
C ARG A 34 -1.64 9.46 2.94
N ILE A 35 -2.10 9.00 4.10
CA ILE A 35 -2.33 7.58 4.38
C ILE A 35 -3.44 7.04 3.46
N LEU A 36 -4.56 7.74 3.37
CA LEU A 36 -5.71 7.33 2.57
C LEU A 36 -5.50 7.51 1.06
N GLY A 37 -4.54 8.35 0.66
CA GLY A 37 -4.13 8.46 -0.74
C GLY A 37 -3.30 7.27 -1.22
N LEU A 38 -2.65 6.54 -0.29
CA LEU A 38 -1.82 5.37 -0.60
C LEU A 38 -2.53 4.05 -0.40
N ASN A 39 -3.42 3.98 0.58
CA ASN A 39 -4.19 2.79 0.92
C ASN A 39 -5.64 2.99 0.53
N GLY A 40 -6.25 1.95 -0.03
CA GLY A 40 -7.70 1.93 -0.22
C GLY A 40 -8.44 2.08 1.10
N HIS A 41 -9.63 2.64 1.03
CA HIS A 41 -10.50 2.80 2.18
C HIS A 41 -11.03 1.46 2.70
N LEU A 42 -11.07 0.45 1.83
CA LEU A 42 -11.51 -0.90 2.13
C LEU A 42 -10.62 -1.90 1.40
N SER A 43 -10.47 -3.07 2.01
CA SER A 43 -9.81 -4.23 1.41
C SER A 43 -10.76 -5.42 1.41
N VAL A 44 -11.00 -6.00 0.24
CA VAL A 44 -11.86 -7.17 0.06
C VAL A 44 -11.01 -8.40 -0.15
N TYR A 45 -11.07 -9.33 0.79
CA TYR A 45 -10.31 -10.58 0.79
C TYR A 45 -11.20 -11.76 0.44
N GLY A 46 -10.63 -12.78 -0.18
CA GLY A 46 -11.30 -14.07 -0.35
C GLY A 46 -11.54 -14.80 0.98
N GLN A 47 -12.35 -15.84 0.96
CA GLN A 47 -12.52 -16.74 2.10
C GLN A 47 -11.22 -17.46 2.46
N THR A 48 -10.36 -17.67 1.47
CA THR A 48 -8.98 -18.18 1.61
C THR A 48 -7.97 -17.05 1.40
N ASN A 49 -6.68 -17.37 1.51
CA ASN A 49 -5.61 -16.41 1.26
C ASN A 49 -5.43 -16.04 -0.24
N ALA A 50 -6.32 -16.51 -1.10
CA ALA A 50 -6.33 -16.24 -2.54
C ALA A 50 -7.75 -15.91 -2.97
N LEU A 51 -7.91 -14.85 -3.74
CA LEU A 51 -9.15 -14.41 -4.34
C LEU A 51 -9.09 -14.73 -5.83
N ALA A 52 -9.73 -15.82 -6.22
CA ALA A 52 -9.98 -16.14 -7.61
C ALA A 52 -11.17 -15.34 -8.16
N ASN A 53 -11.33 -15.29 -9.49
CA ASN A 53 -12.41 -14.54 -10.16
C ASN A 53 -12.48 -13.05 -9.73
N PHE A 54 -11.33 -12.49 -9.34
CA PHE A 54 -11.23 -11.15 -8.80
C PHE A 54 -11.68 -10.06 -9.78
N ASP A 55 -11.58 -10.27 -11.09
CA ASP A 55 -12.04 -9.31 -12.11
C ASP A 55 -13.56 -9.18 -12.12
N ASP A 56 -14.29 -10.29 -11.98
CA ASP A 56 -15.75 -10.27 -11.95
C ASP A 56 -16.26 -9.68 -10.63
N LEU A 57 -15.62 -10.03 -9.51
CA LEU A 57 -15.89 -9.40 -8.22
C LEU A 57 -15.60 -7.89 -8.25
N ALA A 58 -14.50 -7.48 -8.88
CA ALA A 58 -14.18 -6.07 -9.02
C ALA A 58 -15.22 -5.32 -9.88
N LYS A 59 -15.74 -5.94 -10.94
CA LYS A 59 -16.85 -5.37 -11.74
C LYS A 59 -18.12 -5.23 -10.88
N GLU A 60 -18.46 -6.26 -10.12
CA GLU A 60 -19.64 -6.26 -9.24
C GLU A 60 -19.54 -5.16 -8.18
N ILE A 61 -18.39 -5.00 -7.52
CA ILE A 61 -18.18 -3.96 -6.52
C ILE A 61 -18.24 -2.55 -7.14
N ARG A 62 -17.73 -2.35 -8.36
CA ARG A 62 -17.79 -1.05 -9.04
C ARG A 62 -19.21 -0.55 -9.33
N THR A 63 -20.22 -1.43 -9.32
CA THR A 63 -21.63 -1.02 -9.49
C THR A 63 -22.24 -0.41 -8.22
N ILE A 64 -21.56 -0.52 -7.08
CA ILE A 64 -22.05 -0.03 -5.79
C ILE A 64 -21.86 1.50 -5.74
N LYS A 65 -22.90 2.20 -5.36
CA LYS A 65 -22.88 3.67 -5.21
C LYS A 65 -21.86 4.05 -4.14
N GLY A 66 -21.00 5.00 -4.44
CA GLY A 66 -19.96 5.46 -3.52
C GLY A 66 -18.59 4.82 -3.77
N VAL A 67 -18.49 3.77 -4.58
CA VAL A 67 -17.22 3.20 -5.03
C VAL A 67 -16.62 4.06 -6.15
N VAL A 68 -15.39 4.50 -5.95
CA VAL A 68 -14.61 5.29 -6.94
C VAL A 68 -13.74 4.38 -7.79
N SER A 69 -13.02 3.48 -7.15
CA SER A 69 -12.16 2.53 -7.87
C SER A 69 -12.01 1.21 -7.11
N VAL A 70 -11.77 0.15 -7.86
CA VAL A 70 -11.46 -1.19 -7.34
C VAL A 70 -10.26 -1.71 -8.09
N THR A 71 -9.19 -2.01 -7.35
CA THR A 71 -7.91 -2.42 -7.92
C THR A 71 -7.50 -3.79 -7.36
N PRO A 72 -7.33 -4.81 -8.21
CA PRO A 72 -6.76 -6.08 -7.79
C PRO A 72 -5.32 -5.92 -7.33
N MET A 73 -4.99 -6.52 -6.18
CA MET A 73 -3.68 -6.37 -5.56
C MET A 73 -3.19 -7.69 -4.97
N ILE A 74 -1.89 -7.93 -5.07
CA ILE A 74 -1.19 -8.92 -4.24
C ILE A 74 -0.33 -8.16 -3.24
N GLU A 75 -0.53 -8.46 -1.97
CA GLU A 75 0.31 -7.95 -0.89
C GLU A 75 0.98 -9.12 -0.17
N GLY A 76 2.26 -8.96 0.13
CA GLY A 76 3.00 -9.98 0.87
C GLY A 76 4.27 -9.45 1.50
N GLN A 77 4.60 -9.99 2.67
CA GLN A 77 5.85 -9.68 3.36
C GLN A 77 6.99 -10.50 2.77
N VAL A 78 8.14 -9.88 2.62
CA VAL A 78 9.36 -10.49 2.10
C VAL A 78 10.58 -9.96 2.84
N MET A 79 11.64 -10.71 2.79
CA MET A 79 12.97 -10.22 3.09
C MET A 79 13.67 -9.91 1.75
N LEU A 80 14.23 -8.72 1.64
CA LEU A 80 15.03 -8.30 0.50
C LEU A 80 16.51 -8.43 0.86
N THR A 81 17.30 -8.98 -0.04
CA THR A 81 18.74 -9.10 0.19
C THR A 81 19.52 -8.69 -1.05
N SER A 82 20.60 -7.97 -0.81
CA SER A 82 21.60 -7.61 -1.83
C SER A 82 22.95 -7.37 -1.16
N ARG A 83 24.02 -7.86 -1.76
CA ARG A 83 25.43 -7.63 -1.32
C ARG A 83 25.66 -7.91 0.17
N GLY A 84 25.01 -8.95 0.72
CA GLY A 84 25.13 -9.32 2.14
C GLY A 84 24.27 -8.51 3.11
N VAL A 85 23.55 -7.50 2.65
CA VAL A 85 22.59 -6.72 3.46
C VAL A 85 21.20 -7.33 3.30
N ALA A 86 20.45 -7.47 4.40
CA ALA A 86 19.08 -7.94 4.40
C ALA A 86 18.16 -6.92 5.08
N GLN A 87 16.97 -6.70 4.50
CA GLN A 87 15.94 -5.81 5.02
C GLN A 87 14.56 -6.45 4.86
N GLY A 88 13.69 -6.28 5.86
CA GLY A 88 12.28 -6.61 5.73
C GLY A 88 11.57 -5.63 4.80
N GLY A 89 10.55 -6.11 4.08
CA GLY A 89 9.74 -5.24 3.25
C GLY A 89 8.38 -5.84 2.92
N VAL A 90 7.52 -4.98 2.40
CA VAL A 90 6.18 -5.32 1.93
C VAL A 90 6.14 -5.15 0.42
N VAL A 91 5.80 -6.21 -0.27
CA VAL A 91 5.53 -6.20 -1.70
C VAL A 91 4.07 -5.86 -1.92
N ARG A 92 3.80 -4.87 -2.76
CA ARG A 92 2.49 -4.61 -3.36
C ARG A 92 2.58 -4.76 -4.86
N ALA A 93 1.69 -5.54 -5.42
CA ALA A 93 1.69 -5.78 -6.85
C ALA A 93 0.37 -5.36 -7.47
N PHE A 94 0.49 -4.61 -8.56
CA PHE A 94 -0.61 -4.07 -9.32
C PHE A 94 -0.38 -4.33 -10.80
N ARG A 95 -1.44 -4.24 -11.59
CA ARG A 95 -1.30 -4.15 -13.04
C ARG A 95 -0.54 -2.86 -13.40
N PRO A 96 0.31 -2.86 -14.42
CA PRO A 96 1.06 -1.65 -14.81
C PRO A 96 0.17 -0.43 -15.06
N GLU A 97 -1.00 -0.64 -15.68
CA GLU A 97 -2.00 0.41 -15.93
C GLU A 97 -2.64 0.97 -14.66
N ASP A 98 -2.86 0.13 -13.66
CA ASP A 98 -3.40 0.57 -12.37
C ASP A 98 -2.34 1.32 -11.55
N GLN A 99 -1.09 0.87 -11.62
CA GLN A 99 0.03 1.55 -10.98
C GLN A 99 0.28 2.94 -11.59
N ALA A 100 0.15 3.07 -12.90
CA ALA A 100 0.31 4.35 -13.59
C ALA A 100 -0.75 5.39 -13.17
N LYS A 101 -1.96 4.95 -12.84
CA LYS A 101 -3.07 5.80 -12.36
C LYS A 101 -2.90 6.25 -10.90
N ARG A 102 -1.99 5.63 -10.14
CA ARG A 102 -1.70 6.02 -8.75
C ARG A 102 -0.80 7.25 -8.73
N ASN A 103 -1.40 8.43 -8.81
CA ASN A 103 -0.68 9.70 -8.89
C ASN A 103 0.38 9.86 -7.80
N ILE A 104 0.08 9.41 -6.57
CA ILE A 104 1.00 9.53 -5.43
C ILE A 104 2.32 8.76 -5.65
N ILE A 105 2.31 7.68 -6.41
CA ILE A 105 3.53 6.94 -6.77
C ILE A 105 4.10 7.44 -8.09
N SER A 106 3.25 7.58 -9.12
CA SER A 106 3.70 7.94 -10.48
C SER A 106 4.36 9.32 -10.52
N SER A 107 3.85 10.27 -9.75
CA SER A 107 4.43 11.63 -9.65
C SER A 107 5.68 11.71 -8.76
N ASN A 108 5.95 10.68 -7.97
CA ASN A 108 7.05 10.66 -7.00
C ASN A 108 8.17 9.67 -7.33
N ILE A 109 8.27 9.23 -8.59
CA ILE A 109 9.44 8.49 -9.07
C ILE A 109 10.65 9.43 -9.08
N LYS A 110 11.69 9.05 -8.34
CA LYS A 110 12.92 9.86 -8.22
C LYS A 110 14.01 9.43 -9.19
N ARG A 111 14.14 8.13 -9.43
CA ARG A 111 15.10 7.55 -10.36
C ARG A 111 14.46 6.43 -11.15
N GLY A 112 14.88 6.24 -12.39
CA GLY A 112 14.31 5.23 -13.27
C GLY A 112 13.00 5.68 -13.91
N SER A 113 12.16 4.73 -14.34
CA SER A 113 10.90 5.02 -15.02
C SER A 113 9.85 3.95 -14.82
N LEU A 114 8.59 4.35 -14.70
CA LEU A 114 7.42 3.46 -14.72
C LEU A 114 7.24 2.75 -16.07
N ALA A 115 7.81 3.27 -17.16
CA ALA A 115 7.77 2.60 -18.46
C ALA A 115 8.40 1.19 -18.42
N HIS A 116 9.33 0.95 -17.51
CA HIS A 116 9.97 -0.34 -17.28
C HIS A 116 9.25 -1.19 -16.22
N PHE A 117 8.16 -0.70 -15.62
CA PHE A 117 7.34 -1.44 -14.66
C PHE A 117 6.45 -2.45 -15.38
N LYS A 118 7.09 -3.45 -16.00
CA LYS A 118 6.43 -4.52 -16.75
C LYS A 118 7.27 -5.79 -16.75
N GLY A 119 6.63 -6.92 -17.08
CA GLY A 119 7.29 -8.22 -17.14
C GLY A 119 7.43 -8.90 -15.77
N LYS A 120 8.19 -9.98 -15.74
CA LYS A 120 8.19 -10.96 -14.63
C LYS A 120 9.33 -10.79 -13.63
N SER A 121 10.19 -9.76 -13.81
CA SER A 121 11.42 -9.64 -13.01
C SER A 121 11.81 -8.20 -12.68
N ASN A 122 10.94 -7.24 -12.90
CA ASN A 122 11.20 -5.82 -12.61
C ASN A 122 10.45 -5.38 -11.36
N ILE A 123 11.12 -4.55 -10.55
CA ILE A 123 10.54 -3.95 -9.34
C ILE A 123 10.90 -2.48 -9.22
N ILE A 124 10.06 -1.77 -8.48
CA ILE A 124 10.30 -0.41 -8.00
C ILE A 124 10.30 -0.47 -6.48
N MET A 125 11.15 0.27 -5.80
CA MET A 125 11.18 0.31 -4.33
C MET A 125 11.34 1.72 -3.80
N GLY A 126 11.04 1.90 -2.52
CA GLY A 126 11.30 3.16 -1.84
C GLY A 126 12.78 3.54 -1.88
N GLU A 127 13.07 4.82 -2.03
CA GLU A 127 14.44 5.31 -2.16
C GLU A 127 15.29 5.00 -0.92
N ARG A 128 14.70 5.12 0.28
CA ARG A 128 15.37 4.77 1.55
C ARG A 128 15.69 3.27 1.64
N LEU A 129 14.79 2.42 1.14
CA LEU A 129 15.02 0.97 1.08
C LEU A 129 16.17 0.64 0.13
N ALA A 130 16.21 1.27 -1.05
CA ALA A 130 17.31 1.10 -2.01
C ALA A 130 18.65 1.56 -1.43
N GLN A 131 18.66 2.67 -0.69
CA GLN A 131 19.85 3.18 0.01
C GLN A 131 20.34 2.20 1.09
N LYS A 132 19.42 1.69 1.94
CA LYS A 132 19.75 0.69 2.99
C LYS A 132 20.34 -0.59 2.40
N LEU A 133 19.85 -1.06 1.26
CA LEU A 133 20.35 -2.24 0.56
C LEU A 133 21.61 -1.96 -0.28
N GLY A 134 22.01 -0.70 -0.44
CA GLY A 134 23.15 -0.30 -1.26
C GLY A 134 22.97 -0.57 -2.75
N VAL A 135 21.72 -0.53 -3.27
CA VAL A 135 21.41 -0.86 -4.66
C VAL A 135 21.07 0.37 -5.49
N ARG A 136 21.35 0.29 -6.80
CA ARG A 136 21.07 1.31 -7.81
C ARG A 136 20.19 0.75 -8.91
N ILE A 137 19.63 1.63 -9.73
CA ILE A 137 18.85 1.22 -10.91
C ILE A 137 19.69 0.28 -11.78
N GLY A 138 19.10 -0.85 -12.14
CA GLY A 138 19.74 -1.91 -12.91
C GLY A 138 20.27 -3.07 -12.06
N ASP A 139 20.52 -2.86 -10.76
CA ASP A 139 20.99 -3.91 -9.85
C ASP A 139 19.91 -4.97 -9.60
N LYS A 140 20.36 -6.16 -9.21
CA LYS A 140 19.47 -7.27 -8.81
C LYS A 140 19.30 -7.28 -7.30
N VAL A 141 18.07 -7.45 -6.87
CA VAL A 141 17.68 -7.64 -5.46
C VAL A 141 16.99 -8.98 -5.34
N THR A 142 17.43 -9.81 -4.42
CA THR A 142 16.79 -11.10 -4.15
C THR A 142 15.70 -10.93 -3.12
N LEU A 143 14.48 -11.34 -3.48
CA LEU A 143 13.35 -11.41 -2.57
C LEU A 143 13.21 -12.82 -2.04
N ILE A 144 13.05 -12.93 -0.73
CA ILE A 144 12.89 -14.17 0.03
C ILE A 144 11.53 -14.13 0.70
N SER A 145 10.63 -15.03 0.30
CA SER A 145 9.31 -15.15 0.94
C SER A 145 9.38 -16.09 2.13
N PRO A 146 8.91 -15.69 3.32
CA PRO A 146 8.84 -16.57 4.48
C PRO A 146 7.84 -17.73 4.28
N LYS A 147 6.80 -17.50 3.45
CA LYS A 147 5.88 -18.57 3.03
C LYS A 147 6.55 -19.43 1.97
N GLY A 148 7.34 -20.38 2.42
CA GLY A 148 8.06 -21.31 1.58
C GLY A 148 7.19 -22.39 0.93
N THR A 149 7.85 -23.32 0.23
CA THR A 149 7.21 -24.54 -0.24
C THR A 149 7.46 -25.62 0.81
N VAL A 150 6.38 -26.26 1.26
CA VAL A 150 6.49 -27.42 2.15
C VAL A 150 7.06 -28.59 1.32
N THR A 151 8.14 -29.18 1.79
CA THR A 151 8.79 -30.36 1.21
C THR A 151 8.86 -31.46 2.26
N ALA A 152 9.21 -32.66 1.86
CA ALA A 152 9.43 -33.78 2.79
C ALA A 152 10.51 -33.49 3.85
N PHE A 153 11.40 -32.54 3.59
CA PHE A 153 12.50 -32.13 4.48
C PHE A 153 12.26 -30.80 5.19
N GLY A 154 11.03 -30.27 5.16
CA GLY A 154 10.66 -29.00 5.77
C GLY A 154 10.25 -27.91 4.79
N SER A 155 10.08 -26.69 5.28
CA SER A 155 9.67 -25.56 4.44
C SER A 155 10.89 -24.86 3.83
N VAL A 156 10.96 -24.83 2.52
CA VAL A 156 12.02 -24.15 1.76
C VAL A 156 11.55 -22.76 1.35
N PRO A 157 12.19 -21.67 1.79
CA PRO A 157 11.85 -20.31 1.38
C PRO A 157 11.94 -20.15 -0.14
N ARG A 158 11.07 -19.30 -0.70
CA ARG A 158 11.15 -18.95 -2.12
C ARG A 158 12.12 -17.80 -2.32
N LEU A 159 13.08 -18.02 -3.19
CA LEU A 159 14.05 -17.00 -3.58
C LEU A 159 13.86 -16.66 -5.06
N LYS A 160 13.84 -15.37 -5.37
CA LYS A 160 13.88 -14.89 -6.75
C LYS A 160 14.57 -13.54 -6.81
N ALA A 161 15.46 -13.38 -7.77
CA ALA A 161 16.11 -12.11 -8.06
C ALA A 161 15.25 -11.27 -9.00
N PHE A 162 15.10 -9.98 -8.64
CA PHE A 162 14.39 -8.97 -9.43
C PHE A 162 15.33 -7.82 -9.75
N LYS A 163 15.11 -7.18 -10.90
CA LYS A 163 15.87 -6.00 -11.33
C LYS A 163 15.18 -4.73 -10.83
N LEU A 164 15.93 -3.86 -10.18
CA LEU A 164 15.45 -2.54 -9.77
C LEU A 164 15.38 -1.62 -10.99
N VAL A 165 14.18 -1.17 -11.36
CA VAL A 165 13.94 -0.29 -12.52
C VAL A 165 13.50 1.11 -12.15
N GLY A 166 13.15 1.36 -10.88
CA GLY A 166 12.79 2.67 -10.39
C GLY A 166 12.85 2.77 -8.88
N THR A 167 13.03 3.99 -8.38
CA THR A 167 12.86 4.31 -6.96
C THR A 167 11.86 5.43 -6.81
N PHE A 168 11.06 5.38 -5.74
CA PHE A 168 10.10 6.41 -5.38
C PHE A 168 10.42 7.02 -4.01
N ASN A 169 9.97 8.26 -3.81
CA ASN A 169 10.02 8.93 -2.52
C ASN A 169 8.78 9.80 -2.37
N ILE A 170 7.85 9.38 -1.55
CA ILE A 170 6.58 10.06 -1.28
C ILE A 170 6.62 10.91 -0.02
N GLY A 171 7.77 10.94 0.66
CA GLY A 171 7.96 11.70 1.91
C GLY A 171 7.38 11.02 3.15
N MET A 172 6.98 9.75 3.07
CA MET A 172 6.55 8.95 4.21
C MET A 172 7.60 7.89 4.52
N PHE A 173 8.23 8.02 5.69
CA PHE A 173 9.37 7.18 6.09
C PHE A 173 9.08 5.67 5.94
N GLU A 174 7.93 5.22 6.40
CA GLU A 174 7.57 3.80 6.38
C GLU A 174 7.44 3.25 4.97
N TYR A 175 6.80 4.00 4.07
CA TYR A 175 6.66 3.60 2.67
C TYR A 175 7.99 3.65 1.93
N ASP A 176 8.73 4.73 2.09
CA ASP A 176 10.03 4.91 1.43
C ASP A 176 11.09 3.92 1.94
N SER A 177 10.89 3.34 3.15
CA SER A 177 11.83 2.42 3.80
C SER A 177 11.48 0.95 3.65
N ASN A 178 10.22 0.60 3.34
CA ASN A 178 9.76 -0.80 3.43
C ASN A 178 8.99 -1.29 2.21
N PHE A 179 8.50 -0.42 1.32
CA PHE A 179 7.63 -0.86 0.24
C PHE A 179 8.37 -1.13 -1.07
N VAL A 180 7.92 -2.20 -1.71
CA VAL A 180 8.34 -2.62 -3.05
C VAL A 180 7.10 -2.82 -3.92
N PHE A 181 7.09 -2.23 -5.10
CA PHE A 181 6.06 -2.47 -6.09
C PHE A 181 6.58 -3.40 -7.18
N MET A 182 5.74 -4.34 -7.61
CA MET A 182 6.03 -5.21 -8.75
C MET A 182 4.80 -5.38 -9.64
N PRO A 183 4.97 -5.74 -10.93
CA PRO A 183 3.86 -6.08 -11.79
C PRO A 183 3.05 -7.26 -11.23
N LEU A 184 1.72 -7.22 -11.38
CA LEU A 184 0.81 -8.25 -10.84
C LEU A 184 1.19 -9.65 -11.31
N GLU A 185 1.51 -9.82 -12.60
CA GLU A 185 1.94 -11.09 -13.17
C GLU A 185 3.21 -11.63 -12.49
N ALA A 186 4.18 -10.75 -12.20
CA ALA A 186 5.40 -11.11 -11.50
C ALA A 186 5.12 -11.64 -10.09
N ALA A 187 4.18 -11.00 -9.38
CA ALA A 187 3.76 -11.40 -8.04
C ALA A 187 2.95 -12.69 -8.05
N GLN A 188 2.06 -12.90 -9.01
CA GLN A 188 1.31 -14.14 -9.15
C GLN A 188 2.25 -15.34 -9.30
N ILE A 189 3.30 -15.20 -10.09
CA ILE A 189 4.33 -16.23 -10.24
C ILE A 189 5.12 -16.41 -8.94
N TYR A 190 5.58 -15.31 -8.35
CA TYR A 190 6.44 -15.33 -7.16
C TYR A 190 5.71 -15.88 -5.93
N PHE A 191 4.47 -15.43 -5.68
CA PHE A 191 3.67 -15.89 -4.54
C PHE A 191 2.85 -17.18 -4.83
N ARG A 192 2.94 -17.73 -6.05
CA ARG A 192 2.19 -18.92 -6.50
C ARG A 192 0.68 -18.75 -6.35
N LEU A 193 0.18 -17.67 -6.91
CA LEU A 193 -1.25 -17.32 -6.98
C LEU A 193 -1.71 -17.28 -8.45
N PRO A 194 -1.68 -18.40 -9.19
CA PRO A 194 -2.04 -18.41 -10.60
C PRO A 194 -3.50 -17.98 -10.77
N GLY A 195 -3.74 -16.91 -11.53
CA GLY A 195 -5.08 -16.39 -11.77
C GLY A 195 -5.80 -15.86 -10.53
N ALA A 196 -5.07 -15.55 -9.45
CA ALA A 196 -5.63 -15.04 -8.20
C ALA A 196 -4.85 -13.84 -7.67
N VAL A 197 -5.46 -13.11 -6.74
CA VAL A 197 -4.86 -12.00 -5.99
C VAL A 197 -5.08 -12.21 -4.48
N THR A 198 -4.43 -11.42 -3.64
CA THR A 198 -4.67 -11.48 -2.19
C THR A 198 -5.94 -10.75 -1.81
N ASN A 199 -6.19 -9.61 -2.45
CA ASN A 199 -7.34 -8.75 -2.15
C ASN A 199 -7.67 -7.81 -3.31
N LEU A 200 -8.85 -7.20 -3.21
CA LEU A 200 -9.23 -6.03 -3.97
C LEU A 200 -9.14 -4.81 -3.06
N GLU A 201 -8.40 -3.83 -3.49
CA GLU A 201 -8.32 -2.53 -2.84
C GLU A 201 -9.43 -1.63 -3.39
N VAL A 202 -10.24 -1.05 -2.49
CA VAL A 202 -11.41 -0.24 -2.86
C VAL A 202 -11.26 1.17 -2.32
N PHE A 203 -11.41 2.16 -3.19
CA PHE A 203 -11.54 3.57 -2.82
C PHE A 203 -12.98 3.98 -2.91
N GLY A 204 -13.50 4.58 -1.86
CA GLY A 204 -14.81 5.22 -1.81
C GLY A 204 -14.70 6.73 -1.98
N ASN A 205 -15.85 7.41 -2.16
CA ASN A 205 -15.91 8.87 -2.28
C ASN A 205 -15.47 9.59 -0.99
N ASN A 206 -15.75 8.99 0.17
CA ASN A 206 -15.40 9.56 1.48
C ASN A 206 -14.87 8.44 2.38
N PRO A 207 -13.64 8.58 2.92
CA PRO A 207 -13.06 7.63 3.85
C PRO A 207 -13.89 7.41 5.13
N GLU A 208 -14.58 8.45 5.60
CA GLU A 208 -15.40 8.37 6.82
C GLU A 208 -16.64 7.47 6.65
N THR A 209 -17.11 7.29 5.41
CA THR A 209 -18.24 6.40 5.10
C THR A 209 -17.78 4.98 4.75
N ALA A 210 -16.50 4.66 4.89
CA ALA A 210 -15.95 3.35 4.57
C ALA A 210 -16.67 2.19 5.31
N PRO A 211 -17.02 2.26 6.61
CA PRO A 211 -17.75 1.19 7.26
C PRO A 211 -19.12 0.91 6.64
N ALA A 212 -19.88 1.95 6.29
CA ALA A 212 -21.17 1.80 5.63
C ALA A 212 -21.02 1.17 4.23
N LEU A 213 -20.06 1.67 3.45
CA LEU A 213 -19.73 1.12 2.13
C LEU A 213 -19.26 -0.33 2.22
N GLY A 214 -18.52 -0.68 3.28
CA GLY A 214 -18.08 -2.05 3.54
C GLY A 214 -19.26 -3.00 3.77
N ASN A 215 -20.29 -2.56 4.49
CA ASN A 215 -21.51 -3.33 4.68
C ASN A 215 -22.28 -3.53 3.36
N ASP A 216 -22.39 -2.50 2.52
CA ASP A 216 -23.02 -2.62 1.21
C ASP A 216 -22.28 -3.62 0.31
N ILE A 217 -20.95 -3.61 0.36
CA ILE A 217 -20.11 -4.59 -0.36
C ILE A 217 -20.35 -6.00 0.17
N LEU A 218 -20.37 -6.19 1.49
CA LEU A 218 -20.62 -7.50 2.12
C LEU A 218 -21.99 -8.07 1.72
N LEU A 219 -23.03 -7.24 1.76
CA LEU A 219 -24.39 -7.62 1.34
C LEU A 219 -24.42 -8.00 -0.15
N LYS A 220 -23.78 -7.21 -1.01
CA LYS A 220 -23.72 -7.47 -2.45
C LYS A 220 -23.00 -8.77 -2.78
N LEU A 221 -21.89 -9.04 -2.09
CA LEU A 221 -21.07 -10.24 -2.32
C LEU A 221 -21.64 -11.49 -1.65
N ALA A 222 -22.72 -11.38 -0.85
CA ALA A 222 -23.43 -12.51 -0.24
C ALA A 222 -22.52 -13.56 0.41
N GLY A 223 -21.55 -13.13 1.19
CA GLY A 223 -20.62 -14.01 1.92
C GLY A 223 -19.46 -14.60 1.06
N LYS A 224 -19.33 -14.22 -0.20
CA LYS A 224 -18.22 -14.68 -1.07
C LYS A 224 -16.86 -14.12 -0.68
N ALA A 225 -16.84 -13.03 0.10
CA ALA A 225 -15.63 -12.32 0.49
C ALA A 225 -15.74 -11.73 1.89
N ARG A 226 -14.60 -11.37 2.46
CA ARG A 226 -14.47 -10.62 3.71
C ARG A 226 -14.05 -9.20 3.39
N VAL A 227 -14.62 -8.24 4.09
CA VAL A 227 -14.28 -6.82 3.91
C VAL A 227 -13.65 -6.30 5.20
N HIS A 228 -12.54 -5.62 5.07
CA HIS A 228 -11.87 -4.91 6.15
C HIS A 228 -11.77 -3.44 5.76
N ASP A 229 -12.12 -2.57 6.68
CA ASP A 229 -11.91 -1.13 6.55
C ASP A 229 -10.51 -0.73 7.07
N TRP A 230 -10.18 0.55 6.89
CA TRP A 230 -8.88 1.11 7.28
C TRP A 230 -8.80 1.47 8.78
N GLN A 231 -9.93 1.35 9.52
CA GLN A 231 -10.05 1.69 10.95
C GLN A 231 -9.63 0.53 11.85
#